data_d6399ba7bc545b733f35a70c5864e64b
#
_entry.id   d6399ba7bc545b733f35a70c5864e64b
#
_cell.length_a   1.000
_cell.length_b   1.000
_cell.length_c   1.000
_cell.angle_alpha   90.00
_cell.angle_beta   90.00
_cell.angle_gamma   90.00
#
_symmetry.space_group_name_H-M   'P 1'
#
loop_
_entity.id
_entity.type
_entity.pdbx_description
1 polymer ?
#
loop_
_entity_poly.entity_id
_entity_poly.type
_entity_poly.pdbx_seq_one_letter_code
_entity_poly.pdbx_strand_id
1 'polypeptide(L)'
;MNLSKFMRRTACEVRIGRTTIGGGHPVACQSMTNTDTNDTAASVAQIERIDRAGGKIVRLTAQGRREGENLENIVRQLRADGFRTAVVADIHFVPEVAAIAARYVDKVRVNPGNYRLDRGDLQSLIAQCRERGVALRVGVNHGSLAKRVFDEWGDTPQGMVVSAMEFLRVCRECDFDQVVVSMKSSNTRVMVAAYRLLVEAMDAEDMHYPIHLGVTEAGNGIEGRVKSAVGIGALMADGIGDTIRVSLTEAPENEIPVAQLLVEHFADRPGEFEVLHPERYTPTEYRRRSKVTVLSLIHISEPTRRSYIS
;
A
#
# COMPACT_ATOMS: atom_id res chain seq x y z
N MET A 1 0.92 -17.95 -12.06
CA MET A 1 2.14 -17.45 -11.40
C MET A 1 3.05 -18.64 -11.11
N ASN A 2 4.29 -18.63 -11.55
CA ASN A 2 5.22 -19.73 -11.25
C ASN A 2 5.83 -19.46 -9.87
N LEU A 3 5.31 -20.09 -8.83
CA LEU A 3 5.71 -19.90 -7.44
C LEU A 3 7.07 -20.54 -7.11
N SER A 4 7.64 -21.31 -8.04
CA SER A 4 8.94 -21.98 -7.86
C SER A 4 10.14 -21.07 -8.15
N LYS A 5 9.91 -19.91 -8.78
CA LYS A 5 10.96 -18.90 -9.02
C LYS A 5 10.53 -17.61 -8.38
N PHE A 6 11.30 -17.14 -7.40
CA PHE A 6 11.09 -15.80 -6.89
C PHE A 6 11.44 -14.80 -8.00
N MET A 7 10.43 -14.21 -8.57
CA MET A 7 10.57 -13.07 -9.47
C MET A 7 9.65 -11.96 -8.98
N ARG A 8 10.23 -10.80 -8.77
CA ARG A 8 9.42 -9.61 -8.50
C ARG A 8 8.55 -9.32 -9.73
N ARG A 9 7.27 -9.08 -9.50
CA ARG A 9 6.33 -8.70 -10.56
C ARG A 9 6.87 -7.47 -11.30
N THR A 10 6.93 -7.56 -12.60
CA THR A 10 7.29 -6.41 -13.44
C THR A 10 6.13 -5.42 -13.46
N ALA A 11 6.38 -4.18 -13.06
CA ALA A 11 5.44 -3.08 -13.14
C ALA A 11 5.98 -1.99 -14.07
N CYS A 12 5.11 -1.16 -14.61
CA CYS A 12 5.54 0.03 -15.35
C CYS A 12 6.27 1.01 -14.42
N GLU A 13 7.07 1.89 -14.98
CA GLU A 13 7.76 2.93 -14.21
C GLU A 13 6.80 4.09 -13.90
N VAL A 14 6.77 4.48 -12.63
CA VAL A 14 6.05 5.67 -12.17
C VAL A 14 7.02 6.61 -11.49
N ARG A 15 7.08 7.83 -11.96
CA ARG A 15 7.92 8.88 -11.38
C ARG A 15 7.14 9.68 -10.37
N ILE A 16 7.68 9.81 -9.16
CA ILE A 16 7.11 10.59 -8.06
C ILE A 16 8.18 11.59 -7.61
N GLY A 17 8.13 12.79 -8.16
CA GLY A 17 9.21 13.77 -7.99
C GLY A 17 10.56 13.25 -8.48
N ARG A 18 11.52 13.03 -7.57
CA ARG A 18 12.83 12.41 -7.88
C ARG A 18 12.89 10.91 -7.64
N THR A 19 11.84 10.33 -7.09
CA THR A 19 11.78 8.89 -6.82
C THR A 19 11.04 8.19 -7.96
N THR A 20 11.66 7.17 -8.57
CA THR A 20 11.00 6.28 -9.53
C THR A 20 10.73 4.96 -8.86
N ILE A 21 9.55 4.38 -9.09
CA ILE A 21 9.11 3.08 -8.59
C ILE A 21 8.61 2.20 -9.75
N GLY A 22 8.52 0.90 -9.56
CA GLY A 22 8.24 -0.04 -10.66
C GLY A 22 9.48 -0.26 -11.52
N GLY A 23 9.34 -0.84 -12.71
CA GLY A 23 10.40 -0.98 -13.71
C GLY A 23 11.71 -1.66 -13.21
N GLY A 24 11.66 -2.42 -12.11
CA GLY A 24 12.86 -3.01 -11.50
C GLY A 24 13.60 -2.09 -10.52
N HIS A 25 13.13 -0.86 -10.31
CA HIS A 25 13.70 0.03 -9.28
C HIS A 25 13.54 -0.57 -7.87
N PRO A 26 14.45 -0.23 -6.92
CA PRO A 26 14.34 -0.66 -5.53
C PRO A 26 12.98 -0.29 -4.92
N VAL A 27 12.48 -1.14 -4.02
CA VAL A 27 11.24 -0.87 -3.29
C VAL A 27 11.40 0.37 -2.43
N ALA A 28 10.55 1.38 -2.63
CA ALA A 28 10.66 2.65 -1.93
C ALA A 28 9.94 2.62 -0.58
N CYS A 29 10.64 3.04 0.50
CA CYS A 29 10.04 3.22 1.81
C CYS A 29 9.32 4.56 1.89
N GLN A 30 8.05 4.51 2.29
CA GLN A 30 7.19 5.67 2.50
C GLN A 30 6.78 5.76 3.96
N SER A 31 6.68 6.98 4.49
CA SER A 31 6.00 7.27 5.75
C SER A 31 4.93 8.35 5.57
N MET A 32 4.30 8.78 6.65
CA MET A 32 3.22 9.76 6.65
C MET A 32 3.34 10.66 7.86
N THR A 33 3.19 11.96 7.69
CA THR A 33 3.15 12.89 8.81
C THR A 33 1.93 12.67 9.70
N ASN A 34 2.08 12.98 10.96
CA ASN A 34 0.98 13.07 11.93
C ASN A 34 0.80 14.50 12.49
N THR A 35 1.47 15.48 11.87
CA THR A 35 1.29 16.91 12.14
C THR A 35 0.02 17.43 11.48
N ASP A 36 -0.50 18.55 11.98
CA ASP A 36 -1.50 19.33 11.26
C ASP A 36 -0.89 19.87 9.96
N THR A 37 -1.48 19.55 8.82
CA THR A 37 -1.00 20.02 7.50
C THR A 37 -1.12 21.55 7.37
N ASN A 38 -1.91 22.23 8.20
CA ASN A 38 -1.94 23.68 8.26
C ASN A 38 -0.73 24.28 9.02
N ASP A 39 -0.03 23.48 9.82
CA ASP A 39 1.24 23.89 10.45
C ASP A 39 2.42 23.54 9.53
N THR A 40 2.80 24.52 8.72
CA THR A 40 3.92 24.40 7.77
C THR A 40 5.22 24.00 8.45
N ALA A 41 5.57 24.67 9.57
CA ALA A 41 6.86 24.46 10.24
C ALA A 41 6.96 23.05 10.84
N ALA A 42 5.91 22.61 11.56
CA ALA A 42 5.87 21.27 12.13
C ALA A 42 5.90 20.18 11.05
N SER A 43 5.15 20.38 9.96
CA SER A 43 5.10 19.43 8.84
C SER A 43 6.44 19.33 8.12
N VAL A 44 7.10 20.44 7.83
CA VAL A 44 8.43 20.46 7.21
C VAL A 44 9.43 19.75 8.11
N ALA A 45 9.52 20.12 9.40
CA ALA A 45 10.45 19.49 10.34
C ALA A 45 10.23 17.98 10.46
N GLN A 46 8.98 17.50 10.39
CA GLN A 46 8.70 16.07 10.43
C GLN A 46 9.09 15.36 9.13
N ILE A 47 8.84 15.95 7.97
CA ILE A 47 9.28 15.40 6.68
C ILE A 47 10.80 15.30 6.63
N GLU A 48 11.53 16.31 7.12
CA GLU A 48 12.98 16.27 7.20
C GLU A 48 13.50 15.12 8.08
N ARG A 49 12.86 14.84 9.23
CA ARG A 49 13.25 13.71 10.07
C ARG A 49 13.00 12.37 9.34
N ILE A 50 11.88 12.25 8.64
CA ILE A 50 11.57 11.06 7.83
C ILE A 50 12.58 10.89 6.69
N ASP A 51 12.97 11.98 6.01
CA ASP A 51 13.98 11.94 4.94
C ASP A 51 15.34 11.50 5.47
N ARG A 52 15.80 12.09 6.60
CA ARG A 52 17.06 11.72 7.27
C ARG A 52 17.08 10.26 7.75
N ALA A 53 15.92 9.69 8.08
CA ALA A 53 15.78 8.26 8.37
C ALA A 53 15.83 7.36 7.11
N GLY A 54 15.87 7.97 5.91
CA GLY A 54 15.93 7.27 4.62
C GLY A 54 14.59 7.10 3.89
N GLY A 55 13.53 7.77 4.38
CA GLY A 55 12.24 7.80 3.70
C GLY A 55 12.32 8.52 2.34
N LYS A 56 11.84 7.86 1.28
CA LYS A 56 11.89 8.41 -0.09
C LYS A 56 10.63 9.17 -0.45
N ILE A 57 9.53 8.83 0.18
CA ILE A 57 8.20 9.37 -0.10
C ILE A 57 7.53 9.69 1.24
N VAL A 58 6.98 10.89 1.37
CA VAL A 58 6.24 11.29 2.57
C VAL A 58 4.84 11.76 2.20
N ARG A 59 3.85 11.27 2.93
CA ARG A 59 2.44 11.56 2.70
C ARG A 59 1.90 12.50 3.78
N LEU A 60 1.17 13.53 3.35
CA LEU A 60 0.43 14.44 4.23
C LEU A 60 -1.08 14.27 3.96
N THR A 61 -1.89 14.40 4.98
CA THR A 61 -3.34 14.43 4.85
C THR A 61 -3.79 15.82 4.37
N ALA A 62 -4.70 15.87 3.41
CA ALA A 62 -5.37 17.09 3.00
C ALA A 62 -6.89 16.84 2.96
N GLN A 63 -7.56 17.18 4.05
CA GLN A 63 -9.00 16.93 4.24
C GLN A 63 -9.86 18.02 3.64
N GLY A 64 -9.34 19.25 3.59
CA GLY A 64 -10.03 20.41 3.11
C GLY A 64 -9.15 21.33 2.27
N ARG A 65 -9.78 22.41 1.80
CA ARG A 65 -9.15 23.39 0.92
C ARG A 65 -7.92 24.04 1.56
N ARG A 66 -7.99 24.35 2.87
CA ARG A 66 -6.89 25.02 3.59
C ARG A 66 -5.62 24.19 3.59
N GLU A 67 -5.75 22.90 3.95
CA GLU A 67 -4.63 21.96 3.92
C GLU A 67 -4.10 21.79 2.49
N GLY A 68 -5.01 21.68 1.50
CA GLY A 68 -4.63 21.56 0.09
C GLY A 68 -3.82 22.76 -0.40
N GLU A 69 -4.21 23.98 -0.03
CA GLU A 69 -3.51 25.22 -0.37
C GLU A 69 -2.18 25.35 0.41
N ASN A 70 -2.15 24.93 1.69
CA ASN A 70 -0.93 25.02 2.50
C ASN A 70 0.18 24.05 2.06
N LEU A 71 -0.13 23.02 1.27
CA LEU A 71 0.89 22.16 0.65
C LEU A 71 1.90 22.96 -0.18
N GLU A 72 1.50 24.09 -0.76
CA GLU A 72 2.40 25.02 -1.46
C GLU A 72 3.52 25.50 -0.54
N ASN A 73 3.16 25.97 0.66
CA ASN A 73 4.12 26.50 1.61
C ASN A 73 5.06 25.41 2.11
N ILE A 74 4.52 24.21 2.42
CA ILE A 74 5.30 23.07 2.87
C ILE A 74 6.31 22.64 1.80
N VAL A 75 5.86 22.45 0.56
CA VAL A 75 6.76 22.01 -0.53
C VAL A 75 7.79 23.08 -0.85
N ARG A 76 7.40 24.35 -0.90
CA ARG A 76 8.33 25.46 -1.14
C ARG A 76 9.42 25.51 -0.08
N GLN A 77 9.06 25.42 1.20
CA GLN A 77 10.03 25.42 2.30
C GLN A 77 10.98 24.23 2.22
N LEU A 78 10.46 23.01 2.05
CA LEU A 78 11.26 21.80 1.86
C LEU A 78 12.29 21.92 0.73
N ARG A 79 11.89 22.52 -0.39
CA ARG A 79 12.79 22.71 -1.54
C ARG A 79 13.82 23.78 -1.27
N ALA A 80 13.48 24.84 -0.52
CA ALA A 80 14.41 25.87 -0.06
C ALA A 80 15.47 25.29 0.91
N ASP A 81 15.06 24.38 1.79
CA ASP A 81 15.93 23.70 2.76
C ASP A 81 16.77 22.57 2.13
N GLY A 82 16.66 22.38 0.81
CA GLY A 82 17.47 21.44 0.03
C GLY A 82 16.92 20.01 -0.04
N PHE A 83 15.83 19.69 0.65
CA PHE A 83 15.22 18.37 0.63
C PHE A 83 14.50 18.09 -0.69
N ARG A 84 14.59 16.85 -1.15
CA ARG A 84 14.02 16.39 -2.43
C ARG A 84 13.09 15.19 -2.28
N THR A 85 12.72 14.87 -1.04
CA THR A 85 11.74 13.83 -0.70
C THR A 85 10.45 14.04 -1.51
N ALA A 86 9.92 12.97 -2.08
CA ALA A 86 8.65 13.03 -2.81
C ALA A 86 7.48 13.27 -1.84
N VAL A 87 6.67 14.28 -2.13
CA VAL A 87 5.53 14.67 -1.30
C VAL A 87 4.23 14.15 -1.91
N VAL A 88 3.39 13.53 -1.07
CA VAL A 88 2.11 12.95 -1.47
C VAL A 88 0.98 13.61 -0.69
N ALA A 89 -0.03 14.11 -1.38
CA ALA A 89 -1.28 14.54 -0.77
C ALA A 89 -2.27 13.37 -0.67
N ASP A 90 -2.79 13.13 0.52
CA ASP A 90 -3.83 12.13 0.78
C ASP A 90 -5.19 12.80 0.90
N ILE A 91 -5.99 12.67 -0.14
CA ILE A 91 -7.30 13.29 -0.24
C ILE A 91 -8.37 12.30 0.24
N HIS A 92 -9.05 12.65 1.33
CA HIS A 92 -10.01 11.75 1.94
C HIS A 92 -11.43 11.91 1.40
N PHE A 93 -11.99 13.13 1.39
CA PHE A 93 -13.42 13.30 1.22
C PHE A 93 -13.84 14.26 0.09
N VAL A 94 -12.99 15.19 -0.30
CA VAL A 94 -13.37 16.30 -1.17
C VAL A 94 -12.57 16.25 -2.46
N PRO A 95 -13.15 15.83 -3.59
CA PRO A 95 -12.44 15.70 -4.89
C PRO A 95 -11.75 16.99 -5.35
N GLU A 96 -12.33 18.16 -5.10
CA GLU A 96 -11.77 19.44 -5.48
C GLU A 96 -10.42 19.73 -4.82
N VAL A 97 -10.19 19.20 -3.62
CA VAL A 97 -8.90 19.31 -2.92
C VAL A 97 -7.79 18.58 -3.67
N ALA A 98 -8.13 17.49 -4.38
CA ALA A 98 -7.16 16.77 -5.20
C ALA A 98 -6.59 17.66 -6.32
N ALA A 99 -7.45 18.42 -6.98
CA ALA A 99 -7.07 19.36 -8.02
C ALA A 99 -6.21 20.53 -7.47
N ILE A 100 -6.48 21.00 -6.25
CA ILE A 100 -5.66 22.00 -5.57
C ILE A 100 -4.28 21.41 -5.26
N ALA A 101 -4.24 20.25 -4.59
CA ALA A 101 -3.02 19.59 -4.17
C ALA A 101 -2.11 19.22 -5.36
N ALA A 102 -2.67 18.78 -6.48
CA ALA A 102 -1.93 18.42 -7.69
C ALA A 102 -1.11 19.58 -8.29
N ARG A 103 -1.31 20.81 -7.82
CA ARG A 103 -0.49 21.97 -8.23
C ARG A 103 0.88 21.99 -7.54
N TYR A 104 1.02 21.34 -6.41
CA TYR A 104 2.15 21.53 -5.50
C TYR A 104 2.92 20.26 -5.16
N VAL A 105 2.24 19.08 -5.19
CA VAL A 105 2.83 17.82 -4.75
C VAL A 105 3.28 16.93 -5.91
N ASP A 106 4.07 15.90 -5.59
CA ASP A 106 4.59 14.96 -6.57
C ASP A 106 3.63 13.79 -6.86
N LYS A 107 2.69 13.52 -5.93
CA LYS A 107 1.66 12.49 -6.09
C LYS A 107 0.39 12.86 -5.32
N VAL A 108 -0.77 12.58 -5.89
CA VAL A 108 -2.07 12.69 -5.22
C VAL A 108 -2.65 11.30 -4.99
N ARG A 109 -3.16 11.03 -3.79
CA ARG A 109 -3.91 9.80 -3.50
C ARG A 109 -5.39 10.12 -3.41
N VAL A 110 -6.19 9.35 -4.13
CA VAL A 110 -7.64 9.36 -4.08
C VAL A 110 -8.19 8.02 -3.59
N ASN A 111 -9.34 8.06 -2.90
CA ASN A 111 -10.07 6.87 -2.53
C ASN A 111 -11.29 6.70 -3.46
N PRO A 112 -11.35 5.62 -4.25
CA PRO A 112 -12.51 5.33 -5.10
C PRO A 112 -13.86 5.41 -4.40
N GLY A 113 -13.92 5.02 -3.12
CA GLY A 113 -15.13 5.10 -2.33
C GLY A 113 -15.73 6.50 -2.17
N ASN A 114 -14.91 7.54 -2.35
CA ASN A 114 -15.28 8.95 -2.17
C ASN A 114 -15.40 9.73 -3.49
N TYR A 115 -15.14 9.07 -4.63
CA TYR A 115 -15.24 9.68 -5.95
C TYR A 115 -16.45 9.15 -6.73
N ARG A 116 -17.05 10.02 -7.52
CA ARG A 116 -18.14 9.68 -8.44
C ARG A 116 -17.59 9.62 -9.86
N LEU A 117 -17.66 8.45 -10.48
CA LEU A 117 -17.17 8.24 -11.85
C LEU A 117 -18.03 8.94 -12.91
N ASP A 118 -19.32 9.17 -12.60
CA ASP A 118 -20.32 9.75 -13.51
C ASP A 118 -20.18 11.26 -13.74
N ARG A 119 -19.33 11.97 -12.99
CA ARG A 119 -19.19 13.43 -13.05
C ARG A 119 -18.00 13.94 -13.85
N GLY A 120 -17.13 13.06 -14.32
CA GLY A 120 -15.91 13.47 -15.01
C GLY A 120 -14.82 14.08 -14.10
N ASP A 121 -15.00 14.06 -12.78
CA ASP A 121 -14.05 14.63 -11.82
C ASP A 121 -12.69 13.90 -11.89
N LEU A 122 -12.72 12.58 -12.07
CA LEU A 122 -11.51 11.78 -12.18
C LEU A 122 -10.74 12.08 -13.47
N GLN A 123 -11.42 12.19 -14.61
CA GLN A 123 -10.81 12.55 -15.90
C GLN A 123 -10.17 13.94 -15.85
N SER A 124 -10.85 14.89 -15.20
CA SER A 124 -10.32 16.24 -15.00
C SER A 124 -9.06 16.25 -14.14
N LEU A 125 -9.05 15.46 -13.06
CA LEU A 125 -7.86 15.28 -12.21
C LEU A 125 -6.72 14.60 -12.97
N ILE A 126 -7.00 13.56 -13.75
CA ILE A 126 -6.01 12.86 -14.58
C ILE A 126 -5.37 13.83 -15.59
N ALA A 127 -6.18 14.64 -16.28
CA ALA A 127 -5.67 15.64 -17.22
C ALA A 127 -4.70 16.62 -16.53
N GLN A 128 -5.06 17.12 -15.36
CA GLN A 128 -4.21 17.99 -14.56
C GLN A 128 -2.94 17.30 -14.08
N CYS A 129 -3.02 16.05 -13.61
CA CYS A 129 -1.87 15.27 -13.19
C CYS A 129 -0.90 15.05 -14.36
N ARG A 130 -1.41 14.74 -15.55
CA ARG A 130 -0.61 14.59 -16.77
C ARG A 130 0.14 15.89 -17.11
N GLU A 131 -0.58 17.02 -17.17
CA GLU A 131 0.00 18.32 -17.50
C GLU A 131 1.15 18.70 -16.55
N ARG A 132 1.03 18.33 -15.28
CA ARG A 132 1.99 18.70 -14.23
C ARG A 132 3.03 17.65 -13.91
N GLY A 133 2.96 16.46 -14.50
CA GLY A 133 3.85 15.34 -14.20
C GLY A 133 3.65 14.79 -12.78
N VAL A 134 2.42 14.86 -12.26
CA VAL A 134 2.04 14.37 -10.94
C VAL A 134 1.51 12.94 -11.05
N ALA A 135 1.99 12.04 -10.21
CA ALA A 135 1.48 10.68 -10.16
C ALA A 135 0.13 10.62 -9.42
N LEU A 136 -0.72 9.67 -9.81
CA LEU A 136 -1.99 9.39 -9.14
C LEU A 136 -1.90 8.06 -8.39
N ARG A 137 -2.34 8.02 -7.13
CA ARG A 137 -2.53 6.76 -6.41
C ARG A 137 -4.02 6.46 -6.23
N VAL A 138 -4.47 5.38 -6.80
CA VAL A 138 -5.77 4.77 -6.54
C VAL A 138 -5.65 3.92 -5.27
N GLY A 139 -6.22 4.41 -4.18
CA GLY A 139 -6.03 3.81 -2.85
C GLY A 139 -7.34 3.36 -2.25
N VAL A 140 -7.67 2.07 -2.39
CA VAL A 140 -8.86 1.45 -1.79
C VAL A 140 -8.57 1.04 -0.36
N ASN A 141 -9.50 1.32 0.54
CA ASN A 141 -9.47 0.85 1.91
C ASN A 141 -10.69 -0.05 2.17
N HIS A 142 -10.45 -1.18 2.83
CA HIS A 142 -11.50 -1.99 3.44
C HIS A 142 -12.30 -1.13 4.43
N GLY A 143 -13.61 -1.24 4.45
CA GLY A 143 -14.49 -0.38 5.24
C GLY A 143 -14.84 0.98 4.60
N SER A 144 -14.34 1.26 3.37
CA SER A 144 -14.55 2.57 2.72
C SER A 144 -14.80 2.42 1.22
N LEU A 145 -15.66 1.48 0.85
CA LEU A 145 -16.09 1.25 -0.53
C LEU A 145 -17.27 2.16 -0.88
N ALA A 146 -17.40 2.51 -2.16
CA ALA A 146 -18.59 3.19 -2.66
C ALA A 146 -19.84 2.33 -2.40
N LYS A 147 -20.96 2.99 -1.99
CA LYS A 147 -22.18 2.28 -1.61
C LYS A 147 -22.63 1.26 -2.65
N ARG A 148 -22.60 1.58 -3.94
CA ARG A 148 -23.01 0.65 -5.01
C ARG A 148 -22.12 -0.61 -5.07
N VAL A 149 -20.79 -0.45 -4.85
CA VAL A 149 -19.85 -1.60 -4.83
C VAL A 149 -20.11 -2.44 -3.59
N PHE A 150 -20.34 -1.78 -2.44
CA PHE A 150 -20.67 -2.46 -1.20
C PHE A 150 -22.00 -3.25 -1.30
N ASP A 151 -23.02 -2.67 -1.90
CA ASP A 151 -24.34 -3.29 -2.03
C ASP A 151 -24.30 -4.56 -2.92
N GLU A 152 -23.40 -4.58 -3.92
CA GLU A 152 -23.28 -5.70 -4.86
C GLU A 152 -22.25 -6.76 -4.42
N TRP A 153 -21.09 -6.31 -3.90
CA TRP A 153 -19.93 -7.16 -3.62
C TRP A 153 -19.61 -7.31 -2.14
N GLY A 154 -20.25 -6.52 -1.27
CA GLY A 154 -19.92 -6.42 0.15
C GLY A 154 -18.55 -5.78 0.40
N ASP A 155 -18.17 -5.68 1.69
CA ASP A 155 -16.82 -5.24 2.08
C ASP A 155 -15.87 -6.44 2.07
N THR A 156 -15.56 -6.90 0.88
CA THR A 156 -14.79 -8.12 0.61
C THR A 156 -13.53 -7.81 -0.20
N PRO A 157 -12.54 -8.71 -0.24
CA PRO A 157 -11.41 -8.58 -1.15
C PRO A 157 -11.84 -8.36 -2.61
N GLN A 158 -12.89 -9.05 -3.06
CA GLN A 158 -13.43 -8.90 -4.41
C GLN A 158 -14.04 -7.51 -4.63
N GLY A 159 -14.84 -7.00 -3.68
CA GLY A 159 -15.40 -5.64 -3.75
C GLY A 159 -14.30 -4.56 -3.80
N MET A 160 -13.22 -4.75 -3.05
CA MET A 160 -12.05 -3.87 -3.12
C MET A 160 -11.41 -3.88 -4.52
N VAL A 161 -11.26 -5.06 -5.15
CA VAL A 161 -10.70 -5.19 -6.51
C VAL A 161 -11.58 -4.52 -7.53
N VAL A 162 -12.89 -4.77 -7.51
CA VAL A 162 -13.86 -4.12 -8.42
C VAL A 162 -13.74 -2.61 -8.31
N SER A 163 -13.70 -2.07 -7.07
CA SER A 163 -13.56 -0.64 -6.83
C SER A 163 -12.27 -0.05 -7.40
N ALA A 164 -11.15 -0.77 -7.33
CA ALA A 164 -9.88 -0.32 -7.91
C ALA A 164 -9.91 -0.38 -9.44
N MET A 165 -10.35 -1.53 -10.01
CA MET A 165 -10.31 -1.77 -11.45
C MET A 165 -11.16 -0.79 -12.24
N GLU A 166 -12.29 -0.33 -11.69
CA GLU A 166 -13.08 0.73 -12.32
C GLU A 166 -12.27 2.02 -12.54
N PHE A 167 -11.49 2.41 -11.53
CA PHE A 167 -10.63 3.60 -11.63
C PHE A 167 -9.44 3.39 -12.56
N LEU A 168 -8.84 2.19 -12.53
CA LEU A 168 -7.72 1.86 -13.40
C LEU A 168 -8.13 1.84 -14.88
N ARG A 169 -9.33 1.37 -15.19
CA ARG A 169 -9.87 1.42 -16.56
C ARG A 169 -10.04 2.86 -17.04
N VAL A 170 -10.54 3.77 -16.19
CA VAL A 170 -10.60 5.20 -16.54
C VAL A 170 -9.21 5.79 -16.77
N CYS A 171 -8.21 5.43 -15.96
CA CYS A 171 -6.83 5.87 -16.18
C CYS A 171 -6.31 5.39 -17.55
N ARG A 172 -6.54 4.12 -17.89
CA ARG A 172 -6.19 3.54 -19.21
C ARG A 172 -6.92 4.22 -20.37
N GLU A 173 -8.24 4.45 -20.23
CA GLU A 173 -9.04 5.18 -21.23
C GLU A 173 -8.54 6.60 -21.46
N CYS A 174 -7.99 7.21 -20.42
CA CYS A 174 -7.33 8.49 -20.49
C CYS A 174 -5.87 8.41 -20.96
N ASP A 175 -5.32 7.24 -21.30
CA ASP A 175 -3.90 7.05 -21.67
C ASP A 175 -2.96 7.62 -20.57
N PHE A 176 -3.17 7.24 -19.32
CA PHE A 176 -2.43 7.76 -18.16
C PHE A 176 -1.82 6.64 -17.33
N ASP A 177 -0.50 6.46 -17.44
CA ASP A 177 0.25 5.37 -16.82
C ASP A 177 0.96 5.76 -15.51
N GLN A 178 0.96 7.04 -15.15
CA GLN A 178 1.57 7.49 -13.89
C GLN A 178 0.67 7.17 -12.69
N VAL A 179 0.33 5.88 -12.55
CA VAL A 179 -0.65 5.37 -11.59
C VAL A 179 0.00 4.38 -10.63
N VAL A 180 -0.33 4.49 -9.35
CA VAL A 180 0.04 3.56 -8.28
C VAL A 180 -1.23 3.01 -7.66
N VAL A 181 -1.26 1.73 -7.29
CA VAL A 181 -2.45 1.11 -6.68
C VAL A 181 -2.17 0.66 -5.27
N SER A 182 -3.16 0.73 -4.40
CA SER A 182 -3.07 0.16 -3.05
C SER A 182 -4.41 -0.36 -2.54
N MET A 183 -4.37 -1.51 -1.84
CA MET A 183 -5.50 -2.22 -1.26
C MET A 183 -5.27 -2.41 0.23
N LYS A 184 -5.69 -1.46 1.05
CA LYS A 184 -5.37 -1.47 2.47
C LYS A 184 -6.49 -2.04 3.33
N SER A 185 -6.10 -2.84 4.31
CA SER A 185 -6.98 -3.34 5.37
C SER A 185 -6.19 -3.43 6.68
N SER A 186 -6.88 -3.34 7.80
CA SER A 186 -6.34 -3.70 9.12
C SER A 186 -6.29 -5.21 9.33
N ASN A 187 -7.09 -5.97 8.57
CA ASN A 187 -7.03 -7.43 8.55
C ASN A 187 -6.01 -7.87 7.48
N THR A 188 -4.89 -8.45 7.90
CA THR A 188 -3.81 -8.87 7.02
C THR A 188 -4.23 -9.94 6.00
N ARG A 189 -5.15 -10.85 6.37
CA ARG A 189 -5.65 -11.88 5.45
C ARG A 189 -6.50 -11.28 4.34
N VAL A 190 -7.40 -10.35 4.68
CA VAL A 190 -8.21 -9.60 3.71
C VAL A 190 -7.29 -8.81 2.78
N MET A 191 -6.29 -8.13 3.35
CA MET A 191 -5.32 -7.35 2.60
C MET A 191 -4.56 -8.21 1.58
N VAL A 192 -3.97 -9.32 2.03
CA VAL A 192 -3.19 -10.22 1.16
C VAL A 192 -4.07 -10.80 0.05
N ALA A 193 -5.29 -11.24 0.38
CA ALA A 193 -6.24 -11.75 -0.60
C ALA A 193 -6.61 -10.67 -1.64
N ALA A 194 -6.90 -9.44 -1.20
CA ALA A 194 -7.25 -8.34 -2.09
C ALA A 194 -6.12 -7.97 -3.07
N TYR A 195 -4.86 -7.93 -2.60
CA TYR A 195 -3.73 -7.66 -3.49
C TYR A 195 -3.47 -8.78 -4.50
N ARG A 196 -3.59 -10.05 -4.09
CA ARG A 196 -3.43 -11.19 -5.01
C ARG A 196 -4.50 -11.18 -6.10
N LEU A 197 -5.76 -10.97 -5.72
CA LEU A 197 -6.87 -10.81 -6.67
C LEU A 197 -6.70 -9.57 -7.57
N LEU A 198 -6.18 -8.47 -7.03
CA LEU A 198 -5.90 -7.27 -7.82
C LEU A 198 -4.84 -7.55 -8.90
N VAL A 199 -3.75 -8.24 -8.55
CA VAL A 199 -2.71 -8.61 -9.52
C VAL A 199 -3.27 -9.49 -10.61
N GLU A 200 -4.07 -10.50 -10.25
CA GLU A 200 -4.73 -11.38 -11.21
C GLU A 200 -5.66 -10.58 -12.16
N ALA A 201 -6.46 -9.67 -11.62
CA ALA A 201 -7.37 -8.84 -12.40
C ALA A 201 -6.62 -7.85 -13.32
N MET A 202 -5.54 -7.24 -12.83
CA MET A 202 -4.70 -6.34 -13.64
C MET A 202 -3.99 -7.10 -14.75
N ASP A 203 -3.40 -8.26 -14.46
CA ASP A 203 -2.69 -9.08 -15.44
C ASP A 203 -3.65 -9.60 -16.53
N ALA A 204 -4.91 -9.93 -16.17
CA ALA A 204 -5.95 -10.33 -17.14
C ALA A 204 -6.33 -9.20 -18.12
N GLU A 205 -6.11 -7.95 -17.75
CA GLU A 205 -6.37 -6.78 -18.58
C GLU A 205 -5.09 -6.11 -19.12
N ASP A 206 -3.93 -6.77 -19.01
CA ASP A 206 -2.62 -6.23 -19.40
C ASP A 206 -2.29 -4.88 -18.74
N MET A 207 -2.61 -4.77 -17.44
CA MET A 207 -2.30 -3.60 -16.62
C MET A 207 -1.16 -3.93 -15.66
N HIS A 208 -0.07 -3.17 -15.72
CA HIS A 208 1.14 -3.41 -14.93
C HIS A 208 1.48 -2.25 -14.00
N TYR A 209 0.49 -1.65 -13.37
CA TYR A 209 0.71 -0.54 -12.44
C TYR A 209 1.48 -0.97 -11.19
N PRO A 210 2.41 -0.12 -10.69
CA PRO A 210 3.10 -0.33 -9.43
C PRO A 210 2.16 -0.40 -8.23
N ILE A 211 2.54 -1.21 -7.25
CA ILE A 211 1.72 -1.49 -6.08
C ILE A 211 2.37 -0.93 -4.82
N HIS A 212 1.57 -0.16 -4.05
CA HIS A 212 1.94 0.33 -2.73
C HIS A 212 1.35 -0.57 -1.64
N LEU A 213 2.21 -1.22 -0.85
CA LEU A 213 1.80 -2.10 0.25
C LEU A 213 1.71 -1.35 1.58
N GLY A 214 0.82 -1.80 2.44
CA GLY A 214 0.74 -1.32 3.81
C GLY A 214 -0.47 -1.84 4.54
N VAL A 215 -0.26 -2.25 5.80
CA VAL A 215 -1.34 -2.61 6.73
C VAL A 215 -1.87 -1.32 7.35
N THR A 216 -3.19 -1.13 7.36
CA THR A 216 -3.81 0.01 8.04
C THR A 216 -3.85 -0.24 9.53
N GLU A 217 -3.46 0.78 10.32
CA GLU A 217 -3.54 0.70 11.80
C GLU A 217 -2.91 -0.59 12.34
N ALA A 218 -1.66 -0.82 11.98
CA ALA A 218 -0.97 -2.04 12.39
C ALA A 218 -0.81 -2.13 13.91
N GLY A 219 -0.72 -1.00 14.60
CA GLY A 219 -0.62 -0.93 16.04
C GLY A 219 0.70 -0.35 16.54
N ASN A 220 1.01 -0.61 17.79
CA ASN A 220 2.18 -0.08 18.48
C ASN A 220 3.25 -1.15 18.71
N GLY A 221 4.47 -0.70 18.94
CA GLY A 221 5.57 -1.55 19.39
C GLY A 221 5.79 -2.77 18.50
N ILE A 222 6.00 -3.90 19.15
CA ILE A 222 6.30 -5.18 18.48
C ILE A 222 5.09 -5.73 17.72
N GLU A 223 3.88 -5.53 18.21
CA GLU A 223 2.66 -6.03 17.57
C GLU A 223 2.44 -5.37 16.20
N GLY A 224 2.60 -4.04 16.14
CA GLY A 224 2.50 -3.29 14.88
C GLY A 224 3.57 -3.72 13.87
N ARG A 225 4.79 -3.98 14.33
CA ARG A 225 5.89 -4.47 13.49
C ARG A 225 5.61 -5.87 12.96
N VAL A 226 5.20 -6.80 13.82
CA VAL A 226 4.84 -8.18 13.43
C VAL A 226 3.66 -8.18 12.46
N LYS A 227 2.60 -7.43 12.75
CA LYS A 227 1.43 -7.34 11.87
C LYS A 227 1.77 -6.78 10.49
N SER A 228 2.62 -5.75 10.45
CA SER A 228 3.14 -5.19 9.20
C SER A 228 4.01 -6.20 8.44
N ALA A 229 4.91 -6.89 9.14
CA ALA A 229 5.78 -7.92 8.57
C ALA A 229 4.96 -9.08 7.98
N VAL A 230 3.92 -9.54 8.66
CA VAL A 230 3.03 -10.59 8.16
C VAL A 230 2.30 -10.14 6.89
N GLY A 231 1.65 -8.96 6.90
CA GLY A 231 0.86 -8.51 5.77
C GLY A 231 1.71 -8.09 4.57
N ILE A 232 2.70 -7.24 4.78
CA ILE A 232 3.59 -6.75 3.72
C ILE A 232 4.53 -7.87 3.26
N GLY A 233 5.12 -8.61 4.21
CA GLY A 233 6.07 -9.68 3.92
C GLY A 233 5.46 -10.82 3.12
N ALA A 234 4.20 -11.22 3.38
CA ALA A 234 3.51 -12.22 2.57
C ALA A 234 3.43 -11.82 1.08
N LEU A 235 3.13 -10.54 0.81
CA LEU A 235 3.04 -10.03 -0.56
C LEU A 235 4.43 -9.85 -1.20
N MET A 236 5.41 -9.38 -0.45
CA MET A 236 6.78 -9.29 -0.93
C MET A 236 7.36 -10.68 -1.22
N ALA A 237 6.97 -11.70 -0.45
CA ALA A 237 7.31 -13.10 -0.73
C ALA A 237 6.70 -13.60 -2.05
N ASP A 238 5.54 -13.08 -2.45
CA ASP A 238 4.92 -13.34 -3.75
C ASP A 238 5.54 -12.50 -4.90
N GLY A 239 6.52 -11.65 -4.61
CA GLY A 239 7.10 -10.72 -5.58
C GLY A 239 6.25 -9.47 -5.85
N ILE A 240 5.26 -9.18 -5.01
CA ILE A 240 4.34 -8.05 -5.14
C ILE A 240 4.81 -6.89 -4.26
N GLY A 241 4.91 -5.70 -4.84
CA GLY A 241 5.18 -4.45 -4.13
C GLY A 241 6.34 -3.63 -4.68
N ASP A 242 6.09 -2.35 -4.90
CA ASP A 242 7.03 -1.38 -5.45
C ASP A 242 7.32 -0.25 -4.47
N THR A 243 6.43 -0.03 -3.53
CA THR A 243 6.62 0.88 -2.39
C THR A 243 5.85 0.35 -1.18
N ILE A 244 6.39 0.55 0.01
CA ILE A 244 5.77 0.08 1.24
C ILE A 244 5.65 1.18 2.29
N ARG A 245 4.64 1.05 3.18
CA ARG A 245 4.56 1.81 4.42
C ARG A 245 4.22 0.88 5.58
N VAL A 246 5.09 0.83 6.54
CA VAL A 246 4.78 0.32 7.89
C VAL A 246 4.00 1.40 8.63
N SER A 247 2.85 1.09 9.22
CA SER A 247 1.99 2.06 9.90
C SER A 247 1.98 1.79 11.40
N LEU A 248 2.75 2.57 12.16
CA LEU A 248 2.86 2.46 13.62
C LEU A 248 2.21 3.65 14.31
N THR A 249 1.85 3.47 15.59
CA THR A 249 1.40 4.55 16.48
C THR A 249 2.60 5.26 17.14
N GLU A 250 3.75 5.27 16.49
CA GLU A 250 4.99 5.89 16.95
C GLU A 250 5.29 7.14 16.12
N ALA A 251 6.41 7.81 16.40
CA ALA A 251 6.89 8.88 15.55
C ALA A 251 7.13 8.35 14.12
N PRO A 252 6.63 9.03 13.08
CA PRO A 252 6.66 8.52 11.70
C PRO A 252 8.04 8.16 11.16
N GLU A 253 9.09 8.83 11.62
CA GLU A 253 10.46 8.50 11.28
C GLU A 253 10.88 7.10 11.74
N ASN A 254 10.27 6.55 12.80
CA ASN A 254 10.53 5.20 13.29
C ASN A 254 9.94 4.10 12.41
N GLU A 255 9.01 4.44 11.51
CA GLU A 255 8.47 3.51 10.51
C GLU A 255 9.52 3.11 9.47
N ILE A 256 10.46 4.02 9.15
CA ILE A 256 11.41 3.85 8.05
C ILE A 256 12.42 2.73 8.30
N PRO A 257 13.11 2.63 9.45
CA PRO A 257 14.03 1.51 9.70
C PRO A 257 13.34 0.14 9.62
N VAL A 258 12.10 0.05 10.10
CA VAL A 258 11.32 -1.19 10.03
C VAL A 258 10.96 -1.53 8.58
N ALA A 259 10.57 -0.54 7.79
CA ALA A 259 10.29 -0.72 6.36
C ALA A 259 11.55 -1.15 5.60
N GLN A 260 12.71 -0.54 5.88
CA GLN A 260 14.00 -0.89 5.28
C GLN A 260 14.37 -2.34 5.56
N LEU A 261 14.27 -2.80 6.82
CA LEU A 261 14.53 -4.20 7.18
C LEU A 261 13.65 -5.17 6.41
N LEU A 262 12.37 -4.84 6.19
CA LEU A 262 11.50 -5.67 5.37
C LEU A 262 11.94 -5.68 3.91
N VAL A 263 12.29 -4.54 3.34
CA VAL A 263 12.78 -4.45 1.96
C VAL A 263 14.06 -5.24 1.78
N GLU A 264 15.04 -5.06 2.67
CA GLU A 264 16.33 -5.76 2.64
C GLU A 264 16.15 -7.28 2.73
N HIS A 265 15.24 -7.75 3.61
CA HIS A 265 14.98 -9.19 3.76
C HIS A 265 14.50 -9.85 2.45
N PHE A 266 13.84 -9.11 1.57
CA PHE A 266 13.31 -9.63 0.30
C PHE A 266 14.15 -9.21 -0.93
N ALA A 267 15.13 -8.31 -0.79
CA ALA A 267 15.90 -7.77 -1.91
C ALA A 267 16.74 -8.83 -2.63
N ASP A 268 17.37 -9.73 -1.86
CA ASP A 268 18.36 -10.71 -2.34
C ASP A 268 17.88 -12.16 -2.17
N ARG A 269 16.59 -12.42 -2.31
CA ARG A 269 16.11 -13.81 -2.25
C ARG A 269 16.66 -14.61 -3.43
N PRO A 270 17.60 -15.52 -3.20
CA PRO A 270 18.09 -16.34 -4.27
C PRO A 270 17.09 -17.46 -4.61
N GLY A 271 16.83 -17.62 -5.87
CA GLY A 271 16.62 -18.90 -6.41
C GLY A 271 15.26 -19.56 -6.27
N GLU A 272 15.27 -20.77 -6.70
CA GLU A 272 14.13 -21.68 -6.76
C GLU A 272 13.88 -22.28 -5.39
N PHE A 273 12.66 -22.20 -4.90
CA PHE A 273 12.22 -23.01 -3.76
C PHE A 273 10.93 -23.74 -4.17
N GLU A 274 10.83 -24.98 -3.73
CA GLU A 274 9.63 -25.76 -3.98
C GLU A 274 8.50 -25.23 -3.12
N VAL A 275 7.48 -24.67 -3.79
CA VAL A 275 6.23 -24.30 -3.11
C VAL A 275 5.36 -25.53 -3.09
N LEU A 276 5.22 -26.15 -1.93
CA LEU A 276 4.17 -27.13 -1.70
C LEU A 276 2.84 -26.42 -1.94
N HIS A 277 2.11 -26.87 -2.95
CA HIS A 277 0.79 -26.33 -3.27
C HIS A 277 -0.06 -26.35 -2.00
N PRO A 278 -0.50 -25.20 -1.49
CA PRO A 278 -1.40 -25.21 -0.36
C PRO A 278 -2.67 -25.95 -0.79
N GLU A 279 -3.10 -26.87 0.05
CA GLU A 279 -4.42 -27.45 -0.11
C GLU A 279 -5.46 -26.35 -0.26
N ARG A 280 -6.53 -26.60 -1.00
CA ARG A 280 -7.61 -25.66 -1.22
C ARG A 280 -8.13 -25.10 0.10
N TYR A 281 -7.77 -23.89 0.42
CA TYR A 281 -8.34 -23.15 1.55
C TYR A 281 -8.71 -21.73 1.12
N THR A 282 -9.76 -21.20 1.72
CA THR A 282 -10.15 -19.81 1.52
C THR A 282 -9.42 -18.95 2.55
N PRO A 283 -8.49 -18.07 2.15
CA PRO A 283 -7.63 -17.35 3.09
C PRO A 283 -8.40 -16.38 4.00
N THR A 284 -9.63 -16.01 3.63
CA THR A 284 -10.52 -15.14 4.39
C THR A 284 -11.47 -15.89 5.32
N GLU A 285 -11.63 -17.21 5.15
CA GLU A 285 -12.46 -18.04 6.01
C GLU A 285 -11.59 -18.86 6.95
N TYR A 286 -11.83 -18.72 8.25
CA TYR A 286 -11.17 -19.57 9.24
C TYR A 286 -11.86 -20.93 9.32
N ARG A 287 -11.18 -21.97 8.89
CA ARG A 287 -11.57 -23.36 9.17
C ARG A 287 -10.48 -24.01 10.02
N ARG A 288 -10.85 -24.45 11.20
CA ARG A 288 -9.93 -25.21 12.04
C ARG A 288 -9.62 -26.54 11.36
N ARG A 289 -8.35 -26.82 11.12
CA ARG A 289 -7.93 -28.13 10.61
C ARG A 289 -8.28 -29.24 11.59
N SER A 290 -8.66 -30.39 11.07
CA SER A 290 -8.77 -31.61 11.88
C SER A 290 -7.41 -31.92 12.54
N LYS A 291 -7.44 -32.23 13.79
CA LYS A 291 -6.21 -32.61 14.50
C LYS A 291 -5.72 -33.95 13.94
N VAL A 292 -4.46 -34.00 13.58
CA VAL A 292 -3.75 -35.26 13.27
C VAL A 292 -3.06 -35.71 14.57
N THR A 293 -3.36 -36.90 15.02
CA THR A 293 -2.66 -37.49 16.16
C THR A 293 -1.33 -38.06 15.67
N VAL A 294 -0.24 -37.40 16.05
CA VAL A 294 1.11 -37.90 15.79
C VAL A 294 1.52 -38.77 16.98
N LEU A 295 1.59 -40.05 16.78
CA LEU A 295 2.17 -40.96 17.75
C LEU A 295 3.70 -40.99 17.54
N SER A 296 4.44 -40.38 18.47
CA SER A 296 5.91 -40.48 18.46
C SER A 296 6.34 -41.80 19.11
N LEU A 297 7.50 -42.31 18.71
CA LEU A 297 8.09 -43.52 19.33
C LEU A 297 8.30 -43.34 20.84
N ILE A 298 8.54 -42.12 21.32
CA ILE A 298 8.65 -41.82 22.76
C ILE A 298 7.34 -42.10 23.49
N HIS A 299 6.21 -41.81 22.89
CA HIS A 299 4.89 -42.10 23.48
C HIS A 299 4.52 -43.56 23.47
N ILE A 300 5.15 -44.36 22.62
CA ILE A 300 4.98 -45.81 22.55
C ILE A 300 5.85 -46.47 23.59
N SER A 301 7.03 -45.93 23.90
CA SER A 301 7.99 -46.51 24.86
C SER A 301 7.74 -46.12 26.32
N GLU A 302 6.97 -45.01 26.59
CA GLU A 302 6.60 -44.60 27.95
C GLU A 302 5.08 -44.39 28.08
N PRO A 303 4.27 -45.42 28.14
CA PRO A 303 2.79 -45.30 28.20
C PRO A 303 2.25 -44.69 29.51
N THR A 304 3.12 -44.46 30.52
CA THR A 304 2.75 -43.97 31.82
C THR A 304 2.84 -42.46 32.05
N ARG A 305 3.47 -41.71 31.13
CA ARG A 305 3.51 -40.25 31.20
C ARG A 305 2.46 -39.62 30.28
N ARG A 306 1.28 -39.36 30.82
CA ARG A 306 0.32 -38.42 30.21
C ARG A 306 0.89 -37.02 30.32
N SER A 307 1.51 -36.47 29.30
CA SER A 307 1.72 -35.02 29.20
C SER A 307 0.38 -34.37 28.83
N TYR A 308 -0.25 -33.74 29.82
CA TYR A 308 -1.31 -32.76 29.53
C TYR A 308 -0.62 -31.52 29.01
N ILE A 309 -0.70 -31.29 27.71
CA ILE A 309 -0.48 -29.95 27.13
C ILE A 309 -1.87 -29.34 26.99
N SER A 310 -2.19 -28.47 27.94
CA SER A 310 -3.38 -27.60 27.91
C SER A 310 -3.26 -26.54 26.85
#